data_b584f440c27c65f590a9bf7cb3ec4ab5
#
_entry.id   b584f440c27c65f590a9bf7cb3ec4ab5
#
_cell.length_a   1.000
_cell.length_b   1.000
_cell.length_c   1.000
_cell.angle_alpha   90.00
_cell.angle_beta   90.00
_cell.angle_gamma   90.00
#
_symmetry.space_group_name_H-M   'P 1'
#
loop_
_entity.id
_entity.type
_entity.pdbx_description
1 polymer ?
#
loop_
_entity_poly.entity_id
_entity_poly.type
_entity_poly.pdbx_seq_one_letter_code
_entity_poly.pdbx_strand_id
1 'polypeptide(L)'
;MAENVLYYGDNLDILRRYVKDETIDLIYLDPPFKSNQDYNVLFKEQNGSRSAAQIKVFKDTWRWDQAAAGSYQEVVERGGKVAQAMLAFRTYLGENDVTAYLAMMAPRLIELHRVLKDTGSIYLHCDPTASHYLKMLMDAVFGAGNF
;
A
#
# COMPACT_ATOMS: atom_id res chain seq x y z
N MET A 1 24.69 7.50 -16.11
CA MET A 1 23.64 6.47 -16.38
C MET A 1 22.81 6.34 -15.11
N ALA A 2 21.50 6.31 -15.21
CA ALA A 2 20.67 6.04 -14.03
C ALA A 2 20.92 4.60 -13.57
N GLU A 3 21.28 4.43 -12.31
CA GLU A 3 21.46 3.10 -11.72
C GLU A 3 20.07 2.52 -11.36
N ASN A 4 19.85 1.27 -11.70
CA ASN A 4 18.69 0.54 -11.19
C ASN A 4 18.94 0.17 -9.73
N VAL A 5 18.03 0.55 -8.85
CA VAL A 5 18.13 0.28 -7.41
C VAL A 5 16.98 -0.62 -6.98
N LEU A 6 17.31 -1.71 -6.29
CA LEU A 6 16.34 -2.57 -5.63
C LEU A 6 16.36 -2.28 -4.13
N TYR A 7 15.22 -1.85 -3.59
CA TYR A 7 15.05 -1.67 -2.15
C TYR A 7 14.33 -2.88 -1.55
N TYR A 8 14.82 -3.33 -0.42
CA TYR A 8 14.21 -4.39 0.36
C TYR A 8 13.72 -3.83 1.72
N GLY A 9 12.43 -3.97 2.01
CA GLY A 9 11.83 -3.51 3.26
C GLY A 9 10.39 -3.01 3.09
N ASP A 10 9.84 -2.40 4.13
CA ASP A 10 8.54 -1.74 4.03
C ASP A 10 8.63 -0.55 3.06
N ASN A 11 7.80 -0.56 2.03
CA ASN A 11 7.84 0.47 0.99
C ASN A 11 7.49 1.87 1.52
N LEU A 12 6.67 2.00 2.57
CA LEU A 12 6.35 3.29 3.17
C LEU A 12 7.61 3.94 3.76
N ASP A 13 8.40 3.16 4.49
CA ASP A 13 9.67 3.62 5.06
C ASP A 13 10.70 3.95 3.96
N ILE A 14 10.78 3.09 2.93
CA ILE A 14 11.65 3.31 1.77
C ILE A 14 11.29 4.61 1.05
N LEU A 15 10.00 4.82 0.74
CA LEU A 15 9.53 6.03 0.07
C LEU A 15 9.89 7.29 0.86
N ARG A 16 9.68 7.28 2.17
CA ARG A 16 9.94 8.43 3.04
C ARG A 16 11.42 8.78 3.15
N ARG A 17 12.30 7.77 3.17
CA ARG A 17 13.73 7.97 3.41
C ARG A 17 14.55 8.18 2.16
N TYR A 18 14.21 7.51 1.08
CA TYR A 18 15.11 7.39 -0.06
C TYR A 18 14.57 7.95 -1.37
N VAL A 19 13.27 8.13 -1.51
CA VAL A 19 12.66 8.60 -2.77
C VAL A 19 12.25 10.07 -2.63
N LYS A 20 12.82 10.91 -3.49
CA LYS A 20 12.57 12.36 -3.50
C LYS A 20 11.22 12.68 -4.16
N ASP A 21 10.70 13.86 -3.84
CA ASP A 21 9.47 14.39 -4.43
C ASP A 21 9.59 14.52 -5.95
N GLU A 22 8.53 14.20 -6.66
CA GLU A 22 8.38 14.43 -8.10
C GLU A 22 9.54 13.86 -8.95
N THR A 23 10.03 12.66 -8.60
CA THR A 23 11.13 12.02 -9.33
C THR A 23 10.72 10.80 -10.13
N ILE A 24 9.51 10.29 -9.93
CA ILE A 24 9.04 9.03 -10.52
C ILE A 24 8.08 9.32 -11.67
N ASP A 25 8.31 8.71 -12.82
CA ASP A 25 7.46 8.84 -14.01
C ASP A 25 6.34 7.81 -14.06
N LEU A 26 6.57 6.60 -13.52
CA LEU A 26 5.63 5.49 -13.54
C LEU A 26 5.68 4.71 -12.23
N ILE A 27 4.51 4.48 -11.67
CA ILE A 27 4.32 3.59 -10.53
C ILE A 27 3.40 2.44 -10.94
N TYR A 28 3.83 1.21 -10.70
CA TYR A 28 3.00 0.01 -10.82
C TYR A 28 2.96 -0.70 -9.48
N LEU A 29 1.78 -0.81 -8.90
CA LEU A 29 1.55 -1.44 -7.60
C LEU A 29 0.86 -2.78 -7.76
N ASP A 30 1.41 -3.78 -7.12
CA ASP A 30 0.82 -5.10 -6.94
C ASP A 30 0.86 -5.46 -5.44
N PRO A 31 0.06 -4.77 -4.61
CA PRO A 31 0.07 -5.02 -3.17
C PRO A 31 -0.55 -6.36 -2.85
N PRO A 32 -0.18 -7.00 -1.72
CA PRO A 32 -0.80 -8.24 -1.30
C PRO A 32 -2.30 -8.04 -1.07
N PHE A 33 -3.09 -8.98 -1.60
CA PHE A 33 -4.53 -9.04 -1.40
C PHE A 33 -4.85 -10.04 -0.29
N LYS A 34 -6.06 -9.99 0.22
CA LYS A 34 -6.59 -10.97 1.18
C LYS A 34 -6.80 -12.33 0.50
N SER A 35 -5.74 -12.97 0.04
CA SER A 35 -5.82 -14.28 -0.60
C SER A 35 -5.81 -15.44 0.42
N ASN A 36 -5.67 -15.15 1.72
CA ASN A 36 -5.43 -16.15 2.78
C ASN A 36 -4.22 -17.06 2.51
N GLN A 37 -3.35 -16.69 1.59
CA GLN A 37 -2.12 -17.39 1.28
C GLN A 37 -0.94 -16.60 1.83
N ASP A 38 -0.16 -17.23 2.70
CA ASP A 38 1.15 -16.70 3.04
C ASP A 38 2.00 -16.77 1.75
N TYR A 39 2.24 -15.63 1.11
CA TYR A 39 3.20 -15.54 0.01
C TYR A 39 4.60 -15.78 0.56
N ASN A 40 4.90 -17.04 0.75
CA ASN A 40 6.27 -17.48 0.90
C ASN A 40 6.88 -17.48 -0.50
N VAL A 41 7.81 -16.60 -0.77
CA VAL A 41 8.65 -16.68 -1.97
C VAL A 41 9.32 -18.06 -1.94
N LEU A 42 8.83 -18.97 -2.77
CA LEU A 42 9.29 -20.34 -2.85
C LEU A 42 10.64 -20.38 -3.58
N PHE A 43 11.70 -20.01 -2.91
CA PHE A 43 13.03 -20.50 -3.25
C PHE A 43 13.20 -21.86 -2.58
N LYS A 44 12.86 -22.93 -3.31
CA LYS A 44 13.31 -24.28 -2.93
C LYS A 44 14.77 -24.39 -3.30
N GLU A 45 15.60 -24.72 -2.33
CA GLU A 45 16.95 -25.19 -2.64
C GLU A 45 16.88 -26.48 -3.48
N GLN A 46 17.90 -26.76 -4.30
CA GLN A 46 17.94 -27.93 -5.18
C GLN A 46 17.73 -29.28 -4.46
N ASN A 47 17.92 -29.32 -3.14
CA ASN A 47 17.73 -30.51 -2.30
C ASN A 47 16.31 -30.65 -1.72
N GLY A 48 15.36 -29.77 -2.07
CA GLY A 48 13.99 -29.81 -1.58
C GLY A 48 13.79 -29.30 -0.13
N SER A 49 14.83 -28.84 0.55
CA SER A 49 14.73 -28.22 1.87
C SER A 49 14.24 -26.77 1.79
N ARG A 50 13.58 -26.30 2.83
CA ARG A 50 13.24 -24.88 2.96
C ARG A 50 14.53 -24.09 3.21
N SER A 51 14.80 -23.09 2.37
CA SER A 51 15.92 -22.18 2.60
C SER A 51 15.79 -21.53 3.98
N ALA A 52 16.87 -21.51 4.75
CA ALA A 52 16.95 -20.81 6.03
C ALA A 52 16.78 -19.29 5.88
N ALA A 53 16.90 -18.77 4.66
CA ALA A 53 16.66 -17.40 4.27
C ALA A 53 15.19 -17.11 3.87
N GLN A 54 14.26 -18.02 4.16
CA GLN A 54 12.84 -17.82 3.91
C GLN A 54 12.32 -16.75 4.88
N ILE A 55 12.57 -15.49 4.53
CA ILE A 55 12.03 -14.34 5.26
C ILE A 55 10.54 -14.27 4.93
N LYS A 56 9.71 -14.34 5.95
CA LYS A 56 8.26 -14.12 5.87
C LYS A 56 8.01 -12.65 5.50
N VAL A 57 7.96 -12.35 4.19
CA VAL A 57 7.97 -10.98 3.69
C VAL A 57 6.62 -10.29 3.89
N PHE A 58 5.50 -11.04 3.87
CA PHE A 58 4.18 -10.48 4.07
C PHE A 58 3.23 -11.46 4.76
N LYS A 59 2.45 -10.94 5.72
CA LYS A 59 1.21 -11.59 6.14
C LYS A 59 0.10 -11.07 5.24
N ASP A 60 -0.54 -11.92 4.49
CA ASP A 60 -1.68 -11.58 3.63
C ASP A 60 -3.01 -11.59 4.41
N THR A 61 -2.94 -11.48 5.73
CA THR A 61 -4.11 -11.36 6.61
C THR A 61 -4.11 -10.01 7.28
N TRP A 62 -5.03 -9.17 6.85
CA TRP A 62 -5.26 -7.88 7.46
C TRP A 62 -6.21 -8.06 8.65
N ARG A 63 -5.87 -7.45 9.76
CA ARG A 63 -6.72 -7.37 10.95
C ARG A 63 -6.67 -5.95 11.47
N TRP A 64 -7.81 -5.49 12.00
CA TRP A 64 -7.83 -4.24 12.73
C TRP A 64 -7.09 -4.42 14.07
N ASP A 65 -5.80 -4.21 14.03
CA ASP A 65 -4.89 -4.26 15.17
C ASP A 65 -4.32 -2.87 15.50
N GLN A 66 -3.41 -2.82 16.43
CA GLN A 66 -2.77 -1.56 16.85
C GLN A 66 -2.01 -0.88 15.70
N ALA A 67 -1.40 -1.64 14.79
CA ALA A 67 -0.68 -1.08 13.65
C ALA A 67 -1.65 -0.46 12.64
N ALA A 68 -2.77 -1.12 12.34
CA ALA A 68 -3.83 -0.58 11.50
C ALA A 68 -4.46 0.67 12.12
N ALA A 69 -4.76 0.64 13.42
CA ALA A 69 -5.27 1.79 14.15
C ALA A 69 -4.29 2.98 14.14
N GLY A 70 -2.99 2.72 14.29
CA GLY A 70 -1.94 3.74 14.22
C GLY A 70 -1.85 4.38 12.83
N SER A 71 -1.84 3.57 11.76
CA SER A 71 -1.85 4.07 10.37
C SER A 71 -3.11 4.88 10.06
N TYR A 72 -4.26 4.43 10.52
CA TYR A 72 -5.52 5.16 10.40
C TYR A 72 -5.44 6.51 11.09
N GLN A 73 -4.95 6.55 12.33
CA GLN A 73 -4.83 7.77 13.12
C GLN A 73 -3.89 8.78 12.44
N GLU A 74 -2.74 8.34 11.95
CA GLU A 74 -1.80 9.17 11.19
C GLU A 74 -2.49 9.89 10.02
N VAL A 75 -3.30 9.16 9.25
CA VAL A 75 -4.00 9.73 8.10
C VAL A 75 -5.09 10.71 8.53
N VAL A 76 -5.85 10.38 9.58
CA VAL A 76 -6.91 11.26 10.10
C VAL A 76 -6.33 12.57 10.66
N GLU A 77 -5.22 12.50 11.38
CA GLU A 77 -4.53 13.68 11.92
C GLU A 77 -3.96 14.59 10.83
N ARG A 78 -3.52 14.00 9.71
CA ARG A 78 -3.07 14.76 8.54
C ARG A 78 -4.19 15.60 7.92
N GLY A 79 -5.44 15.16 8.02
CA GLY A 79 -6.60 15.86 7.50
C GLY A 79 -6.80 15.75 5.99
N GLY A 80 -7.65 16.61 5.44
CA GLY A 80 -7.95 16.66 4.01
C GLY A 80 -8.91 15.56 3.54
N LYS A 81 -9.01 15.39 2.22
CA LYS A 81 -9.96 14.46 1.58
C LYS A 81 -9.67 13.00 1.94
N VAL A 82 -8.41 12.64 2.09
CA VAL A 82 -8.02 11.27 2.44
C VAL A 82 -8.48 10.92 3.85
N ALA A 83 -8.34 11.85 4.81
CA ALA A 83 -8.87 11.68 6.16
C ALA A 83 -10.39 11.52 6.16
N GLN A 84 -11.10 12.34 5.38
CA GLN A 84 -12.56 12.25 5.24
C GLN A 84 -13.00 10.90 4.66
N ALA A 85 -12.30 10.40 3.63
CA ALA A 85 -12.55 9.08 3.06
C ALA A 85 -12.33 7.97 4.09
N MET A 86 -11.24 8.01 4.84
CA MET A 86 -10.93 7.03 5.88
C MET A 86 -11.94 7.03 7.03
N LEU A 87 -12.40 8.21 7.45
CA LEU A 87 -13.49 8.36 8.43
C LEU A 87 -14.79 7.74 7.92
N ALA A 88 -15.16 8.00 6.66
CA ALA A 88 -16.33 7.42 6.03
C ALA A 88 -16.25 5.90 5.93
N PHE A 89 -15.11 5.35 5.51
CA PHE A 89 -14.90 3.90 5.46
C PHE A 89 -15.04 3.25 6.83
N ARG A 90 -14.41 3.81 7.85
CA ARG A 90 -14.53 3.27 9.22
C ARG A 90 -15.96 3.33 9.73
N THR A 91 -16.69 4.41 9.45
CA THR A 91 -18.09 4.55 9.83
C THR A 91 -19.00 3.54 9.12
N TYR A 92 -18.78 3.34 7.82
CA TYR A 92 -19.61 2.47 6.99
C TYR A 92 -19.26 0.97 7.16
N LEU A 93 -17.98 0.64 7.12
CA LEU A 93 -17.50 -0.74 7.14
C LEU A 93 -17.26 -1.27 8.56
N GLY A 94 -17.01 -0.38 9.52
CA GLY A 94 -16.54 -0.73 10.86
C GLY A 94 -15.04 -1.04 10.91
N GLU A 95 -14.60 -1.54 12.05
CA GLU A 95 -13.22 -1.96 12.31
C GLU A 95 -13.04 -3.42 11.90
N ASN A 96 -12.79 -3.64 10.62
CA ASN A 96 -12.63 -4.97 10.03
C ASN A 96 -11.38 -5.06 9.13
N ASP A 97 -11.20 -6.21 8.50
CA ASP A 97 -10.04 -6.50 7.66
C ASP A 97 -9.92 -5.54 6.47
N VAL A 98 -11.04 -5.16 5.84
CA VAL A 98 -11.02 -4.23 4.70
C VAL A 98 -10.60 -2.84 5.15
N THR A 99 -11.13 -2.36 6.26
CA THR A 99 -10.75 -1.06 6.84
C THR A 99 -9.30 -1.05 7.27
N ALA A 100 -8.80 -2.16 7.85
CA ALA A 100 -7.38 -2.31 8.18
C ALA A 100 -6.48 -2.25 6.94
N TYR A 101 -6.89 -2.92 5.86
CA TYR A 101 -6.20 -2.86 4.57
C TYR A 101 -6.15 -1.44 4.00
N LEU A 102 -7.28 -0.74 4.00
CA LEU A 102 -7.35 0.65 3.53
C LEU A 102 -6.50 1.60 4.39
N ALA A 103 -6.48 1.38 5.71
CA ALA A 103 -5.63 2.14 6.63
C ALA A 103 -4.14 1.94 6.36
N MET A 104 -3.73 0.74 5.95
CA MET A 104 -2.36 0.44 5.52
C MET A 104 -2.05 1.08 4.15
N MET A 105 -2.99 1.06 3.21
CA MET A 105 -2.78 1.60 1.87
C MET A 105 -2.76 3.14 1.84
N ALA A 106 -3.55 3.81 2.66
CA ALA A 106 -3.72 5.26 2.61
C ALA A 106 -2.40 6.05 2.76
N PRO A 107 -1.55 5.83 3.79
CA PRO A 107 -0.29 6.56 3.90
C PRO A 107 0.68 6.24 2.75
N ARG A 108 0.62 5.03 2.20
CA ARG A 108 1.43 4.63 1.04
C ARG A 108 1.01 5.38 -0.22
N LEU A 109 -0.28 5.48 -0.50
CA LEU A 109 -0.80 6.23 -1.64
C LEU A 109 -0.47 7.73 -1.52
N ILE A 110 -0.50 8.30 -0.33
CA ILE A 110 -0.08 9.68 -0.08
C ILE A 110 1.40 9.87 -0.44
N GLU A 111 2.28 8.97 0.00
CA GLU A 111 3.71 9.06 -0.33
C GLU A 111 3.98 8.78 -1.82
N LEU A 112 3.24 7.87 -2.44
CA LEU A 112 3.33 7.61 -3.87
C LEU A 112 2.91 8.83 -4.70
N HIS A 113 1.90 9.57 -4.26
CA HIS A 113 1.54 10.86 -4.87
C HIS A 113 2.67 11.88 -4.74
N ARG A 114 3.31 11.97 -3.56
CA ARG A 114 4.43 12.89 -3.34
C ARG A 114 5.60 12.65 -4.29
N VAL A 115 5.95 11.38 -4.53
CA VAL A 115 7.12 11.02 -5.36
C VAL A 115 6.81 10.99 -6.86
N LEU A 116 5.53 10.88 -7.24
CA LEU A 116 5.10 10.86 -8.64
C LEU A 116 5.15 12.27 -9.22
N LYS A 117 5.72 12.41 -10.42
CA LYS A 117 5.67 13.66 -11.17
C LYS A 117 4.24 14.00 -11.60
N ASP A 118 3.95 15.27 -11.82
CA ASP A 118 2.65 15.73 -12.36
C ASP A 118 2.30 15.09 -13.72
N THR A 119 3.32 14.73 -14.49
CA THR A 119 3.19 14.03 -15.78
C THR A 119 3.22 12.51 -15.66
N GLY A 120 3.40 11.99 -14.43
CA GLY A 120 3.55 10.58 -14.17
C GLY A 120 2.23 9.82 -14.14
N SER A 121 2.31 8.50 -14.20
CA SER A 121 1.16 7.60 -14.15
C SER A 121 1.31 6.59 -13.03
N ILE A 122 0.20 6.22 -12.39
CA ILE A 122 0.15 5.18 -11.38
C ILE A 122 -0.88 4.11 -11.76
N TYR A 123 -0.50 2.85 -11.61
CA TYR A 123 -1.34 1.69 -11.81
C TYR A 123 -1.39 0.88 -10.52
N LEU A 124 -2.60 0.55 -10.07
CA LEU A 124 -2.83 -0.27 -8.90
C LEU A 124 -3.57 -1.54 -9.33
N HIS A 125 -2.87 -2.68 -9.29
CA HIS A 125 -3.48 -3.98 -9.46
C HIS A 125 -4.13 -4.41 -8.15
N CYS A 126 -5.40 -4.81 -8.19
CA CYS A 126 -6.16 -5.22 -7.01
C CYS A 126 -7.28 -6.21 -7.36
N ASP A 127 -7.73 -6.95 -6.36
CA ASP A 127 -8.85 -7.85 -6.51
C ASP A 127 -10.21 -7.11 -6.45
N PRO A 128 -11.31 -7.75 -6.88
CA PRO A 128 -12.65 -7.14 -6.84
C PRO A 128 -13.13 -6.77 -5.43
N THR A 129 -12.66 -7.43 -4.38
CA THR A 129 -13.10 -7.21 -3.00
C THR A 129 -12.74 -5.81 -2.51
N ALA A 130 -11.55 -5.33 -2.86
CA ALA A 130 -11.02 -4.05 -2.41
C ALA A 130 -11.10 -2.94 -3.48
N SER A 131 -11.31 -3.29 -4.77
CA SER A 131 -11.13 -2.39 -5.90
C SER A 131 -11.94 -1.09 -5.80
N HIS A 132 -13.21 -1.18 -5.42
CA HIS A 132 -14.08 0.00 -5.33
C HIS A 132 -13.66 0.95 -4.21
N TYR A 133 -13.28 0.42 -3.06
CA TYR A 133 -12.79 1.23 -1.94
C TYR A 133 -11.44 1.86 -2.25
N LEU A 134 -10.54 1.11 -2.87
CA LEU A 134 -9.25 1.62 -3.34
C LEU A 134 -9.43 2.71 -4.39
N LYS A 135 -10.39 2.57 -5.33
CA LYS A 135 -10.72 3.63 -6.29
C LYS A 135 -11.13 4.91 -5.59
N MET A 136 -12.03 4.83 -4.61
CA MET A 136 -12.45 6.01 -3.82
C MET A 136 -11.28 6.63 -3.05
N LEU A 137 -10.41 5.81 -2.49
CA LEU A 137 -9.22 6.28 -1.79
C LEU A 137 -8.23 6.95 -2.74
N MET A 138 -8.00 6.38 -3.92
CA MET A 138 -7.17 6.98 -4.97
C MET A 138 -7.75 8.31 -5.47
N ASP A 139 -9.07 8.41 -5.62
CA ASP A 139 -9.73 9.67 -5.95
C ASP A 139 -9.50 10.76 -4.88
N ALA A 140 -9.47 10.36 -3.61
CA ALA A 140 -9.19 11.28 -2.52
C ALA A 140 -7.73 11.77 -2.51
N VAL A 141 -6.78 10.93 -2.97
CA VAL A 141 -5.34 11.24 -3.03
C VAL A 141 -4.98 11.98 -4.32
N PHE A 142 -5.37 11.44 -5.48
CA PHE A 142 -4.91 11.89 -6.80
C PHE A 142 -5.92 12.80 -7.50
N GLY A 143 -7.16 12.87 -7.03
CA GLY A 143 -8.25 13.58 -7.68
C GLY A 143 -9.03 12.69 -8.67
N ALA A 144 -10.36 12.67 -8.55
CA ALA A 144 -11.24 11.84 -9.39
C ALA A 144 -11.13 12.15 -10.90
N GLY A 145 -10.78 13.39 -11.25
CA GLY A 145 -10.62 13.81 -12.65
C GLY A 145 -9.37 13.26 -13.35
N ASN A 146 -8.47 12.62 -12.60
CA ASN A 146 -7.22 12.04 -13.12
C ASN A 146 -7.31 10.52 -13.39
N PHE A 147 -8.51 9.97 -13.25
CA PHE A 147 -8.75 8.54 -13.52
C PHE A 147 -9.06 8.27 -14.97
#